data_ef3a4fdc66c369d87f4643cb7dfe882a
#
_entry.id   ef3a4fdc66c369d87f4643cb7dfe882a
#
_cell.length_a   1.000
_cell.length_b   1.000
_cell.length_c   1.000
_cell.angle_alpha   90.00
_cell.angle_beta   90.00
_cell.angle_gamma   90.00
#
_symmetry.space_group_name_H-M   'P 1'
#
loop_
_entity.id
_entity.type
_entity.pdbx_description
1 polymer ?
#
loop_
_entity_poly.entity_id
_entity_poly.type
_entity_poly.pdbx_seq_one_letter_code
_entity_poly.pdbx_strand_id
1 'polypeptide(L)'
;MDSKRMINDIENPLTLYSLNNLVREAVSAALPARYWVTGELSEVREAANGHCYIELVQRDEATNELVAKARGTIWARIYSLLRPYFLEQTGHAFAQGLKVLLQVSVNFHELYGYTLDVCDIEPAYTIGDMARKRQLIIRQLTEEGVIGLNKELCFPLLPQRVAVISSSAAAGYGDFCDQLHNNGYGFVFYTKLFPAPMQGNGVEQGIIYALDCIARDLDFWDVVVIIRGGGATSELSCFDTYELANNCAQFPLPIITGLGHRRDESVLDIVAHTSVKTPTAAAELLVHSMLAQAQWLADVQQGVVALVRNRVDAEKYRLQSLVQRIPVATALFMQARHHKLDLCQKYIDASSPERILALGYSITRVNGKAVRSIDDIMPGDNVVTTVAGGEFASKVIDKNKI
;
A
#
# COMPACT_ATOMS: atom_id res chain seq x y z
N MET A 1 -22.04 75.75 4.38
CA MET A 1 -22.95 76.74 3.81
C MET A 1 -24.16 76.00 3.30
N ASP A 2 -25.25 76.27 3.93
CA ASP A 2 -26.68 75.98 3.64
C ASP A 2 -27.06 74.58 3.10
N SER A 3 -27.16 73.66 4.02
CA SER A 3 -28.04 72.50 3.88
C SER A 3 -29.48 72.99 4.09
N LYS A 4 -30.16 73.37 3.06
CA LYS A 4 -31.61 73.46 3.06
C LYS A 4 -32.19 72.07 3.34
N ARG A 5 -32.51 71.76 4.60
CA ARG A 5 -33.47 70.74 4.94
C ARG A 5 -34.77 71.03 4.21
N MET A 6 -35.06 70.31 3.12
CA MET A 6 -36.42 70.23 2.59
C MET A 6 -37.22 69.45 3.62
N ILE A 7 -37.96 70.19 4.47
CA ILE A 7 -39.07 69.65 5.28
C ILE A 7 -40.15 69.37 4.24
N ASN A 8 -40.48 68.07 4.02
CA ASN A 8 -41.61 67.68 3.17
C ASN A 8 -42.89 68.15 3.86
N ASP A 9 -43.48 69.22 3.34
CA ASP A 9 -44.81 69.66 3.72
C ASP A 9 -45.84 68.62 3.25
N ILE A 10 -46.74 68.22 4.11
CA ILE A 10 -47.86 67.31 3.85
C ILE A 10 -48.73 67.78 2.67
N GLU A 11 -48.61 69.05 2.30
CA GLU A 11 -49.38 69.70 1.21
C GLU A 11 -48.90 69.29 -0.21
N ASN A 12 -47.70 68.67 -0.37
CA ASN A 12 -47.22 68.26 -1.71
C ASN A 12 -46.49 66.88 -1.64
N PRO A 13 -47.23 65.76 -1.47
CA PRO A 13 -46.65 64.45 -1.32
C PRO A 13 -45.95 64.00 -2.64
N LEU A 14 -44.72 63.53 -2.51
CA LEU A 14 -44.03 62.92 -3.64
C LEU A 14 -44.71 61.61 -4.01
N THR A 15 -44.84 61.34 -5.28
CA THR A 15 -45.22 60.00 -5.76
C THR A 15 -44.09 59.02 -5.45
N LEU A 16 -44.37 57.72 -5.30
CA LEU A 16 -43.36 56.68 -5.13
C LEU A 16 -42.34 56.69 -6.28
N TYR A 17 -42.79 56.93 -7.52
CA TYR A 17 -41.92 57.08 -8.70
C TYR A 17 -40.97 58.25 -8.52
N SER A 18 -41.46 59.42 -8.13
CA SER A 18 -40.64 60.62 -7.93
C SER A 18 -39.59 60.41 -6.82
N LEU A 19 -39.97 59.74 -5.72
CA LEU A 19 -39.02 59.39 -4.69
C LEU A 19 -37.95 58.42 -5.16
N ASN A 20 -38.33 57.33 -5.85
CA ASN A 20 -37.40 56.37 -6.41
C ASN A 20 -36.47 56.98 -7.48
N ASN A 21 -36.95 57.97 -8.27
CA ASN A 21 -36.13 58.71 -9.21
C ASN A 21 -35.06 59.56 -8.48
N LEU A 22 -35.42 60.25 -7.38
CA LEU A 22 -34.44 60.95 -6.55
C LEU A 22 -33.38 59.99 -5.96
N VAL A 23 -33.80 58.81 -5.49
CA VAL A 23 -32.88 57.78 -5.01
C VAL A 23 -31.94 57.32 -6.13
N ARG A 24 -32.46 57.07 -7.36
CA ARG A 24 -31.65 56.71 -8.50
C ARG A 24 -30.62 57.79 -8.82
N GLU A 25 -31.02 59.06 -8.87
CA GLU A 25 -30.10 60.16 -9.13
C GLU A 25 -29.03 60.30 -8.06
N ALA A 26 -29.42 60.17 -6.79
CA ALA A 26 -28.50 60.22 -5.66
C ALA A 26 -27.49 59.07 -5.69
N VAL A 27 -27.94 57.80 -5.94
CA VAL A 27 -27.07 56.64 -6.07
C VAL A 27 -26.11 56.78 -7.25
N SER A 28 -26.63 57.21 -8.44
CA SER A 28 -25.80 57.39 -9.62
C SER A 28 -24.75 58.50 -9.46
N ALA A 29 -25.09 59.56 -8.73
CA ALA A 29 -24.16 60.66 -8.43
C ALA A 29 -23.11 60.30 -7.40
N ALA A 30 -23.49 59.49 -6.39
CA ALA A 30 -22.62 59.07 -5.29
C ALA A 30 -21.68 57.91 -5.69
N LEU A 31 -22.13 57.01 -6.61
CA LEU A 31 -21.42 55.80 -7.01
C LEU A 31 -21.28 55.70 -8.54
N PRO A 32 -20.62 56.67 -9.19
CA PRO A 32 -20.51 56.72 -10.65
C PRO A 32 -19.48 55.74 -11.23
N ALA A 33 -18.61 55.19 -10.39
CA ALA A 33 -17.50 54.31 -10.80
C ALA A 33 -17.91 52.83 -10.81
N ARG A 34 -17.04 51.99 -11.36
CA ARG A 34 -17.08 50.55 -11.21
C ARG A 34 -16.28 50.17 -10.00
N TYR A 35 -16.78 49.20 -9.23
CA TYR A 35 -16.18 48.76 -7.99
C TYR A 35 -15.91 47.28 -8.06
N TRP A 36 -14.76 46.85 -7.54
CA TRP A 36 -14.49 45.44 -7.30
C TRP A 36 -15.12 45.01 -5.95
N VAL A 37 -16.03 44.06 -6.01
CA VAL A 37 -16.78 43.57 -4.85
C VAL A 37 -16.56 42.09 -4.68
N THR A 38 -16.22 41.69 -3.47
CA THR A 38 -16.13 40.28 -3.07
C THR A 38 -17.47 39.81 -2.50
N GLY A 39 -17.88 38.61 -2.85
CA GLY A 39 -19.07 37.99 -2.28
C GLY A 39 -19.15 36.53 -2.68
N GLU A 40 -20.01 35.81 -1.96
CA GLU A 40 -20.35 34.43 -2.29
C GLU A 40 -21.61 34.41 -3.16
N LEU A 41 -21.62 33.59 -4.20
CA LEU A 41 -22.79 33.37 -5.03
C LEU A 41 -23.79 32.47 -4.28
N SER A 42 -24.88 33.04 -3.75
CA SER A 42 -25.94 32.27 -3.11
C SER A 42 -26.96 31.72 -4.11
N GLU A 43 -27.11 32.38 -5.27
CA GLU A 43 -27.96 31.94 -6.36
C GLU A 43 -27.33 32.34 -7.70
N VAL A 44 -27.39 31.44 -8.70
CA VAL A 44 -27.01 31.69 -10.07
C VAL A 44 -28.11 31.15 -10.97
N ARG A 45 -28.80 32.02 -11.70
CA ARG A 45 -29.93 31.65 -12.57
C ARG A 45 -29.75 32.19 -13.99
N GLU A 46 -29.62 31.29 -14.93
CA GLU A 46 -29.63 31.66 -16.35
C GLU A 46 -31.07 31.81 -16.84
N ALA A 47 -31.36 32.92 -17.50
CA ALA A 47 -32.67 33.17 -18.09
C ALA A 47 -32.67 32.82 -19.58
N ALA A 48 -33.84 32.51 -20.13
CA ALA A 48 -34.02 32.17 -21.54
C ALA A 48 -33.55 33.27 -22.54
N ASN A 49 -33.48 34.53 -22.10
CA ASN A 49 -32.96 35.65 -22.85
C ASN A 49 -31.42 35.80 -22.84
N GLY A 50 -30.72 34.84 -22.20
CA GLY A 50 -29.26 34.81 -22.10
C GLY A 50 -28.67 35.64 -20.96
N HIS A 51 -29.47 36.37 -20.19
CA HIS A 51 -29.01 37.04 -18.99
C HIS A 51 -28.79 36.06 -17.85
N CYS A 52 -27.80 36.34 -17.01
CA CYS A 52 -27.60 35.61 -15.76
C CYS A 52 -27.92 36.50 -14.56
N TYR A 53 -28.86 36.07 -13.77
CA TYR A 53 -29.22 36.72 -12.49
C TYR A 53 -28.47 36.01 -11.38
N ILE A 54 -27.80 36.81 -10.54
CA ILE A 54 -27.03 36.33 -9.42
C ILE A 54 -27.49 36.98 -8.13
N GLU A 55 -27.26 36.27 -7.04
CA GLU A 55 -27.40 36.82 -5.71
C GLU A 55 -26.06 36.67 -4.98
N LEU A 56 -25.49 37.82 -4.60
CA LEU A 56 -24.26 37.88 -3.80
C LEU A 56 -24.59 38.02 -2.34
N VAL A 57 -23.93 37.23 -1.52
CA VAL A 57 -24.01 37.29 -0.05
C VAL A 57 -22.63 37.46 0.55
N GLN A 58 -22.58 38.14 1.69
CA GLN A 58 -21.42 38.17 2.54
C GLN A 58 -21.82 37.65 3.91
N ARG A 59 -21.06 36.68 4.40
CA ARG A 59 -21.21 36.12 5.75
C ARG A 59 -20.07 36.58 6.62
N ASP A 60 -20.34 36.73 7.91
CA ASP A 60 -19.30 36.93 8.91
C ASP A 60 -18.45 35.64 9.03
N GLU A 61 -17.13 35.78 9.03
CA GLU A 61 -16.20 34.63 9.06
C GLU A 61 -16.23 33.85 10.40
N ALA A 62 -16.66 34.50 11.49
CA ALA A 62 -16.68 33.87 12.82
C ALA A 62 -18.06 33.28 13.18
N THR A 63 -19.16 33.99 12.82
CA THR A 63 -20.54 33.60 13.21
C THR A 63 -21.30 32.92 12.08
N ASN A 64 -20.79 32.98 10.87
CA ASN A 64 -21.45 32.51 9.62
C ASN A 64 -22.83 33.20 9.38
N GLU A 65 -23.10 34.29 10.08
CA GLU A 65 -24.34 35.05 9.91
C GLU A 65 -24.28 35.89 8.62
N LEU A 66 -25.43 36.10 8.01
CA LEU A 66 -25.57 36.92 6.81
C LEU A 66 -25.40 38.40 7.15
N VAL A 67 -24.33 39.04 6.67
CA VAL A 67 -24.00 40.44 6.92
C VAL A 67 -24.54 41.35 5.83
N ALA A 68 -24.42 40.90 4.56
CA ALA A 68 -24.87 41.68 3.41
C ALA A 68 -25.42 40.79 2.31
N LYS A 69 -26.35 41.33 1.53
CA LYS A 69 -26.98 40.67 0.40
C LYS A 69 -27.28 41.66 -0.70
N ALA A 70 -26.95 41.32 -1.95
CA ALA A 70 -27.25 42.11 -3.10
C ALA A 70 -27.63 41.24 -4.31
N ARG A 71 -28.59 41.70 -5.10
CA ARG A 71 -28.90 41.07 -6.37
C ARG A 71 -28.03 41.68 -7.46
N GLY A 72 -27.59 40.84 -8.39
CA GLY A 72 -26.79 41.26 -9.54
C GLY A 72 -27.35 40.73 -10.85
N THR A 73 -27.07 41.42 -11.92
CA THR A 73 -27.40 41.02 -13.28
C THR A 73 -26.12 41.00 -14.11
N ILE A 74 -25.90 39.92 -14.82
CA ILE A 74 -24.89 39.80 -15.86
C ILE A 74 -25.62 39.78 -17.19
N TRP A 75 -25.45 40.83 -17.95
CA TRP A 75 -26.13 40.99 -19.25
C TRP A 75 -25.64 39.92 -20.23
N ALA A 76 -26.51 39.42 -21.10
CA ALA A 76 -26.23 38.33 -22.04
C ALA A 76 -24.90 38.48 -22.81
N ARG A 77 -24.60 39.69 -23.28
CA ARG A 77 -23.36 39.99 -24.01
C ARG A 77 -22.12 39.80 -23.15
N ILE A 78 -22.19 40.14 -21.87
CA ILE A 78 -21.09 39.99 -20.91
C ILE A 78 -21.01 38.54 -20.46
N TYR A 79 -22.14 37.93 -20.14
CA TYR A 79 -22.22 36.56 -19.68
C TYR A 79 -21.69 35.52 -20.68
N SER A 80 -21.97 35.76 -21.99
CA SER A 80 -21.45 34.90 -23.06
C SER A 80 -19.92 34.90 -23.18
N LEU A 81 -19.24 35.94 -22.70
CA LEU A 81 -17.79 36.05 -22.65
C LEU A 81 -17.23 35.60 -21.30
N LEU A 82 -17.88 36.01 -20.23
CA LEU A 82 -17.43 35.78 -18.85
C LEU A 82 -17.52 34.29 -18.46
N ARG A 83 -18.59 33.60 -18.84
CA ARG A 83 -18.79 32.17 -18.51
C ARG A 83 -17.70 31.28 -19.08
N PRO A 84 -17.37 31.26 -20.38
CA PRO A 84 -16.28 30.44 -20.91
C PRO A 84 -14.92 30.88 -20.38
N TYR A 85 -14.66 32.17 -20.22
CA TYR A 85 -13.43 32.71 -19.67
C TYR A 85 -13.22 32.22 -18.21
N PHE A 86 -14.24 32.32 -17.37
CA PHE A 86 -14.17 31.83 -15.99
C PHE A 86 -13.93 30.33 -15.95
N LEU A 87 -14.63 29.55 -16.77
CA LEU A 87 -14.44 28.09 -16.84
C LEU A 87 -13.02 27.70 -17.30
N GLU A 88 -12.50 28.41 -18.33
CA GLU A 88 -11.14 28.15 -18.84
C GLU A 88 -10.06 28.45 -17.80
N GLN A 89 -10.20 29.56 -17.05
CA GLN A 89 -9.20 30.00 -16.08
C GLN A 89 -9.28 29.20 -14.76
N THR A 90 -10.48 28.92 -14.26
CA THR A 90 -10.68 28.29 -12.96
C THR A 90 -10.83 26.75 -13.05
N GLY A 91 -11.19 26.23 -14.23
CA GLY A 91 -11.64 24.85 -14.38
C GLY A 91 -13.02 24.58 -13.78
N HIS A 92 -13.71 25.58 -13.24
CA HIS A 92 -14.99 25.43 -12.55
C HIS A 92 -16.11 26.20 -13.28
N ALA A 93 -17.31 25.61 -13.28
CA ALA A 93 -18.49 26.33 -13.78
C ALA A 93 -18.83 27.50 -12.85
N PHE A 94 -19.32 28.59 -13.41
CA PHE A 94 -19.82 29.75 -12.65
C PHE A 94 -21.13 29.33 -11.96
N ALA A 95 -21.08 28.96 -10.71
CA ALA A 95 -22.16 28.31 -9.98
C ALA A 95 -22.29 28.84 -8.53
N GLN A 96 -23.37 28.46 -7.89
CA GLN A 96 -23.64 28.76 -6.48
C GLN A 96 -22.54 28.20 -5.55
N GLY A 97 -22.25 28.90 -4.45
CA GLY A 97 -21.28 28.50 -3.42
C GLY A 97 -19.86 29.01 -3.68
N LEU A 98 -19.60 29.61 -4.85
CA LEU A 98 -18.29 30.16 -5.17
C LEU A 98 -18.12 31.56 -4.56
N LYS A 99 -16.97 31.83 -3.95
CA LYS A 99 -16.56 33.16 -3.56
C LYS A 99 -15.87 33.83 -4.75
N VAL A 100 -16.42 34.95 -5.20
CA VAL A 100 -16.00 35.64 -6.42
C VAL A 100 -15.60 37.07 -6.14
N LEU A 101 -14.73 37.61 -6.98
CA LEU A 101 -14.40 39.02 -7.08
C LEU A 101 -14.96 39.55 -8.40
N LEU A 102 -16.02 40.35 -8.31
CA LEU A 102 -16.73 40.89 -9.46
C LEU A 102 -16.50 42.39 -9.58
N GLN A 103 -16.29 42.87 -10.80
CA GLN A 103 -16.37 44.27 -11.08
C GLN A 103 -17.83 44.64 -11.39
N VAL A 104 -18.41 45.49 -10.58
CA VAL A 104 -19.82 45.87 -10.67
C VAL A 104 -20.01 47.36 -10.76
N SER A 105 -21.06 47.79 -11.45
CA SER A 105 -21.62 49.12 -11.33
C SER A 105 -22.92 49.06 -10.54
N VAL A 106 -23.10 50.06 -9.69
CA VAL A 106 -24.27 50.13 -8.82
C VAL A 106 -25.42 50.79 -9.61
N ASN A 107 -26.56 50.14 -9.65
CA ASN A 107 -27.73 50.65 -10.31
C ASN A 107 -28.96 50.63 -9.41
N PHE A 108 -29.85 51.59 -9.56
CA PHE A 108 -31.13 51.63 -8.89
C PHE A 108 -32.25 51.82 -9.90
N HIS A 109 -33.14 50.85 -9.98
CA HIS A 109 -34.29 50.89 -10.87
C HIS A 109 -35.56 51.18 -10.10
N GLU A 110 -36.42 52.05 -10.59
CA GLU A 110 -37.62 52.54 -9.89
C GLU A 110 -38.58 51.40 -9.51
N LEU A 111 -38.61 50.29 -10.27
CA LEU A 111 -39.49 49.14 -9.99
C LEU A 111 -38.75 48.02 -9.25
N TYR A 112 -37.44 47.81 -9.51
CA TYR A 112 -36.70 46.64 -8.99
C TYR A 112 -35.77 46.98 -7.85
N GLY A 113 -35.59 48.26 -7.54
CA GLY A 113 -34.75 48.72 -6.43
C GLY A 113 -33.24 48.64 -6.76
N TYR A 114 -32.43 48.42 -5.76
CA TYR A 114 -30.99 48.32 -5.81
C TYR A 114 -30.55 47.04 -6.48
N THR A 115 -29.69 47.15 -7.51
CA THR A 115 -29.10 46.02 -8.23
C THR A 115 -27.66 46.34 -8.60
N LEU A 116 -26.86 45.26 -8.81
CA LEU A 116 -25.48 45.34 -9.30
C LEU A 116 -25.44 44.89 -10.77
N ASP A 117 -24.92 45.71 -11.64
CA ASP A 117 -24.63 45.30 -13.04
C ASP A 117 -23.17 44.80 -13.08
N VAL A 118 -22.98 43.50 -13.30
CA VAL A 118 -21.66 42.87 -13.37
C VAL A 118 -21.01 43.21 -14.74
N CYS A 119 -19.80 43.74 -14.67
CA CYS A 119 -19.02 44.13 -15.84
C CYS A 119 -17.86 43.17 -16.12
N ASP A 120 -17.24 42.59 -15.08
CA ASP A 120 -16.07 41.75 -15.21
C ASP A 120 -15.92 40.84 -13.97
N ILE A 121 -15.02 39.82 -14.06
CA ILE A 121 -14.69 38.88 -12.97
C ILE A 121 -13.19 38.65 -12.91
N GLU A 122 -12.66 38.48 -11.69
CA GLU A 122 -11.28 38.09 -11.46
C GLU A 122 -11.21 36.63 -11.01
N PRO A 123 -10.91 35.67 -11.91
CA PRO A 123 -10.88 34.24 -11.59
C PRO A 123 -9.82 33.84 -10.60
N ALA A 124 -8.66 34.53 -10.57
CA ALA A 124 -7.55 34.21 -9.66
C ALA A 124 -7.97 34.31 -8.18
N TYR A 125 -8.91 35.21 -7.88
CA TYR A 125 -9.45 35.35 -6.53
C TYR A 125 -10.19 34.07 -6.07
N THR A 126 -11.03 33.52 -6.95
CA THR A 126 -11.79 32.28 -6.68
C THR A 126 -10.85 31.10 -6.49
N ILE A 127 -9.84 30.95 -7.34
CA ILE A 127 -8.83 29.90 -7.22
C ILE A 127 -8.08 30.02 -5.90
N GLY A 128 -7.68 31.24 -5.52
CA GLY A 128 -7.00 31.51 -4.25
C GLY A 128 -7.86 31.17 -3.02
N ASP A 129 -9.15 31.50 -3.04
CA ASP A 129 -10.07 31.16 -1.95
C ASP A 129 -10.28 29.65 -1.81
N MET A 130 -10.43 28.94 -2.93
CA MET A 130 -10.56 27.48 -2.94
C MET A 130 -9.29 26.80 -2.40
N ALA A 131 -8.11 27.23 -2.83
CA ALA A 131 -6.84 26.74 -2.33
C ALA A 131 -6.69 26.99 -0.83
N ARG A 132 -7.08 28.20 -0.36
CA ARG A 132 -7.06 28.53 1.08
C ARG A 132 -8.00 27.63 1.88
N LYS A 133 -9.24 27.44 1.44
CA LYS A 133 -10.21 26.54 2.10
C LYS A 133 -9.69 25.11 2.19
N ARG A 134 -9.13 24.58 1.10
CA ARG A 134 -8.52 23.27 1.08
C ARG A 134 -7.38 23.14 2.09
N GLN A 135 -6.49 24.11 2.18
CA GLN A 135 -5.40 24.12 3.14
C GLN A 135 -5.90 24.15 4.59
N LEU A 136 -6.96 24.91 4.89
CA LEU A 136 -7.58 24.94 6.21
C LEU A 136 -8.14 23.56 6.60
N ILE A 137 -8.83 22.88 5.68
CA ILE A 137 -9.36 21.53 5.92
C ILE A 137 -8.23 20.54 6.17
N ILE A 138 -7.18 20.55 5.33
CA ILE A 138 -6.02 19.66 5.51
C ILE A 138 -5.35 19.92 6.86
N ARG A 139 -5.19 21.19 7.24
CA ARG A 139 -4.59 21.58 8.52
C ARG A 139 -5.44 21.07 9.69
N GLN A 140 -6.75 21.27 9.65
CA GLN A 140 -7.67 20.81 10.68
C GLN A 140 -7.61 19.29 10.85
N LEU A 141 -7.70 18.51 9.76
CA LEU A 141 -7.61 17.05 9.79
C LEU A 141 -6.24 16.57 10.31
N THR A 142 -5.18 17.36 10.07
CA THR A 142 -3.83 17.05 10.57
C THR A 142 -3.72 17.34 12.07
N GLU A 143 -4.27 18.46 12.54
CA GLU A 143 -4.29 18.85 13.97
C GLU A 143 -5.14 17.85 14.80
N GLU A 144 -6.20 17.31 14.23
CA GLU A 144 -7.04 16.26 14.82
C GLU A 144 -6.40 14.85 14.73
N GLY A 145 -5.34 14.69 13.95
CA GLY A 145 -4.62 13.43 13.78
C GLY A 145 -5.36 12.37 12.95
N VAL A 146 -6.41 12.76 12.22
CA VAL A 146 -7.26 11.80 11.46
C VAL A 146 -6.81 11.59 10.01
N ILE A 147 -6.00 12.49 9.45
CA ILE A 147 -5.64 12.52 8.01
C ILE A 147 -5.01 11.22 7.49
N GLY A 148 -4.35 10.45 8.35
CA GLY A 148 -3.65 9.21 7.99
C GLY A 148 -4.37 7.93 8.39
N LEU A 149 -5.47 7.99 9.13
CA LEU A 149 -6.09 6.80 9.74
C LEU A 149 -6.49 5.74 8.71
N ASN A 150 -7.08 6.13 7.60
CA ASN A 150 -7.47 5.17 6.56
C ASN A 150 -6.24 4.58 5.83
N LYS A 151 -5.14 5.35 5.69
CA LYS A 151 -3.88 4.87 5.10
C LYS A 151 -3.15 3.84 5.96
N GLU A 152 -3.35 3.89 7.27
CA GLU A 152 -2.76 2.95 8.23
C GLU A 152 -3.48 1.61 8.28
N LEU A 153 -4.67 1.51 7.69
CA LEU A 153 -5.40 0.24 7.60
C LEU A 153 -4.62 -0.77 6.74
N CYS A 154 -4.64 -2.02 7.17
CA CYS A 154 -4.08 -3.09 6.36
C CYS A 154 -4.95 -3.33 5.12
N PHE A 155 -4.35 -3.22 3.94
CA PHE A 155 -5.06 -3.59 2.71
C PHE A 155 -5.34 -5.09 2.70
N PRO A 156 -6.57 -5.53 2.35
CA PRO A 156 -6.93 -6.95 2.35
C PRO A 156 -6.08 -7.73 1.34
N LEU A 157 -5.63 -8.91 1.74
CA LEU A 157 -4.84 -9.79 0.86
C LEU A 157 -5.62 -10.23 -0.38
N LEU A 158 -6.92 -10.46 -0.22
CA LEU A 158 -7.84 -10.91 -1.28
C LEU A 158 -9.07 -10.01 -1.32
N PRO A 159 -8.98 -8.81 -1.95
CA PRO A 159 -10.07 -7.83 -2.00
C PRO A 159 -11.14 -8.26 -3.03
N GLN A 160 -11.94 -9.26 -2.72
CA GLN A 160 -12.95 -9.79 -3.62
C GLN A 160 -14.32 -9.10 -3.50
N ARG A 161 -14.69 -8.65 -2.29
CA ARG A 161 -15.98 -8.03 -1.99
C ARG A 161 -15.83 -6.53 -1.99
N VAL A 162 -16.20 -5.89 -3.07
CA VAL A 162 -15.94 -4.48 -3.35
C VAL A 162 -17.24 -3.68 -3.26
N ALA A 163 -17.32 -2.79 -2.27
CA ALA A 163 -18.38 -1.79 -2.18
C ALA A 163 -18.02 -0.60 -3.07
N VAL A 164 -18.83 -0.31 -4.09
CA VAL A 164 -18.53 0.76 -5.04
C VAL A 164 -19.49 1.92 -4.81
N ILE A 165 -18.96 3.10 -4.52
CA ILE A 165 -19.72 4.34 -4.41
C ILE A 165 -19.53 5.11 -5.73
N SER A 166 -20.61 5.28 -6.48
CA SER A 166 -20.60 5.99 -7.76
C SER A 166 -22.01 6.42 -8.16
N SER A 167 -22.11 7.22 -9.24
CA SER A 167 -23.41 7.49 -9.85
C SER A 167 -23.84 6.30 -10.72
N SER A 168 -25.12 5.90 -10.63
CA SER A 168 -25.68 4.79 -11.41
C SER A 168 -25.60 5.00 -12.92
N ALA A 169 -25.54 6.24 -13.38
CA ALA A 169 -25.42 6.61 -14.79
C ALA A 169 -23.98 6.85 -15.25
N ALA A 170 -22.98 6.66 -14.36
CA ALA A 170 -21.60 6.97 -14.67
C ALA A 170 -20.97 5.91 -15.57
N ALA A 171 -20.47 6.29 -16.75
CA ALA A 171 -19.72 5.42 -17.65
C ALA A 171 -18.51 4.76 -16.91
N GLY A 172 -17.83 5.50 -16.04
CA GLY A 172 -16.70 4.99 -15.28
C GLY A 172 -17.02 3.81 -14.36
N TYR A 173 -18.27 3.67 -13.89
CA TYR A 173 -18.70 2.49 -13.16
C TYR A 173 -18.78 1.25 -14.08
N GLY A 174 -19.32 1.42 -15.28
CA GLY A 174 -19.31 0.39 -16.31
C GLY A 174 -17.89 -0.07 -16.65
N ASP A 175 -17.00 0.87 -16.98
CA ASP A 175 -15.61 0.60 -17.30
C ASP A 175 -14.86 -0.13 -16.16
N PHE A 176 -15.13 0.26 -14.90
CA PHE A 176 -14.59 -0.40 -13.71
C PHE A 176 -15.05 -1.86 -13.60
N CYS A 177 -16.37 -2.10 -13.75
CA CYS A 177 -16.91 -3.44 -13.69
C CYS A 177 -16.41 -4.32 -14.85
N ASP A 178 -16.37 -3.78 -16.06
CA ASP A 178 -15.87 -4.49 -17.24
C ASP A 178 -14.40 -4.89 -17.07
N GLN A 179 -13.56 -4.03 -16.54
CA GLN A 179 -12.15 -4.33 -16.24
C GLN A 179 -11.99 -5.43 -15.21
N LEU A 180 -12.86 -5.46 -14.17
CA LEU A 180 -12.85 -6.53 -13.16
C LEU A 180 -13.37 -7.86 -13.71
N HIS A 181 -14.42 -7.85 -14.54
CA HIS A 181 -14.98 -9.09 -15.10
C HIS A 181 -14.10 -9.69 -16.20
N ASN A 182 -13.49 -8.84 -17.03
CA ASN A 182 -12.67 -9.26 -18.16
C ASN A 182 -11.17 -9.34 -17.80
N ASN A 183 -10.83 -9.53 -16.52
CA ASN A 183 -9.45 -9.74 -16.13
C ASN A 183 -8.94 -11.08 -16.70
N GLY A 184 -7.78 -11.05 -17.38
CA GLY A 184 -7.19 -12.22 -18.05
C GLY A 184 -6.74 -13.36 -17.12
N TYR A 185 -6.91 -13.21 -15.80
CA TYR A 185 -6.44 -14.14 -14.77
C TYR A 185 -7.54 -15.03 -14.20
N GLY A 186 -8.82 -14.75 -14.53
CA GLY A 186 -9.96 -15.50 -14.02
C GLY A 186 -10.32 -15.23 -12.55
N PHE A 187 -9.86 -14.11 -11.99
CA PHE A 187 -10.26 -13.71 -10.65
C PHE A 187 -11.71 -13.24 -10.62
N VAL A 188 -12.44 -13.62 -9.58
CA VAL A 188 -13.85 -13.27 -9.40
C VAL A 188 -13.96 -12.18 -8.34
N PHE A 189 -14.65 -11.08 -8.69
CA PHE A 189 -14.96 -9.97 -7.80
C PHE A 189 -16.47 -9.85 -7.61
N TYR A 190 -16.89 -9.58 -6.40
CA TYR A 190 -18.30 -9.35 -6.02
C TYR A 190 -18.46 -7.86 -5.75
N THR A 191 -18.98 -7.15 -6.76
CA THR A 191 -19.18 -5.70 -6.67
C THR A 191 -20.62 -5.36 -6.35
N LYS A 192 -20.86 -4.38 -5.49
CA LYS A 192 -22.18 -3.79 -5.26
C LYS A 192 -22.10 -2.28 -5.35
N LEU A 193 -22.99 -1.70 -6.15
CA LEU A 193 -23.11 -0.25 -6.27
C LEU A 193 -23.92 0.32 -5.10
N PHE A 194 -23.36 1.32 -4.45
CA PHE A 194 -24.03 2.22 -3.52
C PHE A 194 -24.17 3.57 -4.24
N PRO A 195 -25.36 3.89 -4.75
CA PRO A 195 -25.53 5.06 -5.61
C PRO A 195 -25.39 6.35 -4.82
N ALA A 196 -24.53 7.24 -5.28
CA ALA A 196 -24.34 8.56 -4.74
C ALA A 196 -24.16 9.58 -5.89
N PRO A 197 -24.61 10.82 -5.73
CA PRO A 197 -24.29 11.89 -6.69
C PRO A 197 -22.78 12.14 -6.65
N MET A 198 -22.18 12.30 -7.85
CA MET A 198 -20.73 12.54 -8.01
C MET A 198 -20.45 13.96 -8.52
N GLN A 199 -21.45 14.84 -8.52
CA GLN A 199 -21.38 16.22 -8.97
C GLN A 199 -22.41 17.07 -8.24
N GLY A 200 -22.10 18.36 -8.03
CA GLY A 200 -22.99 19.33 -7.39
C GLY A 200 -23.06 19.21 -5.86
N ASN A 201 -23.99 19.94 -5.26
CA ASN A 201 -24.06 20.15 -3.81
C ASN A 201 -24.49 18.94 -2.97
N GLY A 202 -24.91 17.83 -3.60
CA GLY A 202 -25.36 16.63 -2.89
C GLY A 202 -24.28 15.56 -2.72
N VAL A 203 -23.04 15.79 -3.18
CA VAL A 203 -21.95 14.81 -3.19
C VAL A 203 -21.56 14.38 -1.77
N GLU A 204 -21.31 15.33 -0.89
CA GLU A 204 -20.91 15.10 0.49
C GLU A 204 -21.91 14.19 1.22
N GLN A 205 -23.18 14.62 1.28
CA GLN A 205 -24.22 13.87 1.98
C GLN A 205 -24.49 12.51 1.32
N GLY A 206 -24.43 12.45 -0.01
CA GLY A 206 -24.65 11.21 -0.75
C GLY A 206 -23.58 10.16 -0.48
N ILE A 207 -22.30 10.56 -0.44
CA ILE A 207 -21.20 9.63 -0.14
C ILE A 207 -21.23 9.21 1.32
N ILE A 208 -21.45 10.15 2.27
CA ILE A 208 -21.58 9.83 3.70
C ILE A 208 -22.73 8.83 3.91
N TYR A 209 -23.88 9.06 3.30
CA TYR A 209 -25.00 8.10 3.37
C TYR A 209 -24.65 6.73 2.79
N ALA A 210 -23.91 6.68 1.69
CA ALA A 210 -23.43 5.43 1.10
C ALA A 210 -22.46 4.69 2.05
N LEU A 211 -21.54 5.42 2.69
CA LEU A 211 -20.64 4.87 3.72
C LEU A 211 -21.43 4.32 4.92
N ASP A 212 -22.45 5.03 5.39
CA ASP A 212 -23.34 4.55 6.46
C ASP A 212 -24.08 3.26 6.07
N CYS A 213 -24.48 3.14 4.80
CA CYS A 213 -25.10 1.92 4.30
C CYS A 213 -24.09 0.74 4.23
N ILE A 214 -22.84 1.01 3.87
CA ILE A 214 -21.77 0.01 3.87
C ILE A 214 -21.42 -0.40 5.31
N ALA A 215 -21.41 0.55 6.24
CA ALA A 215 -21.11 0.33 7.64
C ALA A 215 -22.07 -0.64 8.36
N ARG A 216 -23.25 -0.88 7.81
CA ARG A 216 -24.22 -1.87 8.36
C ARG A 216 -23.76 -3.32 8.20
N ASP A 217 -22.91 -3.60 7.20
CA ASP A 217 -22.43 -4.95 6.86
C ASP A 217 -20.91 -4.96 6.67
N LEU A 218 -20.15 -4.37 7.62
CA LEU A 218 -18.68 -4.20 7.53
C LEU A 218 -17.94 -5.53 7.28
N ASP A 219 -18.36 -6.59 7.96
CA ASP A 219 -17.73 -7.91 7.87
C ASP A 219 -17.91 -8.57 6.48
N PHE A 220 -18.84 -8.06 5.70
CA PHE A 220 -19.07 -8.55 4.33
C PHE A 220 -18.12 -7.90 3.33
N TRP A 221 -17.69 -6.66 3.52
CA TRP A 221 -16.92 -5.89 2.55
C TRP A 221 -15.42 -5.95 2.85
N ASP A 222 -14.61 -6.09 1.81
CA ASP A 222 -13.16 -6.08 1.94
C ASP A 222 -12.58 -4.67 1.71
N VAL A 223 -13.18 -3.89 0.79
CA VAL A 223 -12.69 -2.59 0.36
C VAL A 223 -13.83 -1.72 -0.17
N VAL A 224 -13.70 -0.42 0.00
CA VAL A 224 -14.60 0.59 -0.59
C VAL A 224 -13.89 1.27 -1.75
N VAL A 225 -14.58 1.46 -2.86
CA VAL A 225 -14.06 2.16 -4.04
C VAL A 225 -14.99 3.33 -4.37
N ILE A 226 -14.47 4.55 -4.33
CA ILE A 226 -15.19 5.76 -4.69
C ILE A 226 -14.70 6.20 -6.07
N ILE A 227 -15.55 6.06 -7.07
CA ILE A 227 -15.20 6.35 -8.46
C ILE A 227 -16.18 7.32 -9.10
N ARG A 228 -15.64 8.18 -9.94
CA ARG A 228 -16.40 9.13 -10.75
C ARG A 228 -16.29 8.75 -12.22
N GLY A 229 -17.40 8.84 -12.96
CA GLY A 229 -17.40 8.71 -14.41
C GLY A 229 -16.73 9.91 -15.08
N GLY A 230 -16.22 9.74 -16.30
CA GLY A 230 -15.67 10.82 -17.10
C GLY A 230 -16.73 11.90 -17.38
N GLY A 231 -16.52 13.09 -16.82
CA GLY A 231 -17.31 14.30 -17.06
C GLY A 231 -16.35 15.49 -17.08
N ALA A 232 -16.85 16.70 -17.40
CA ALA A 232 -16.03 17.91 -17.45
C ALA A 232 -15.20 18.03 -16.16
N THR A 233 -13.97 18.46 -16.32
CA THR A 233 -12.91 18.53 -15.30
C THR A 233 -13.20 19.45 -14.12
N SER A 234 -14.36 20.09 -14.11
CA SER A 234 -14.66 21.32 -13.39
C SER A 234 -15.22 21.19 -11.98
N GLU A 235 -15.36 19.99 -11.41
CA GLU A 235 -16.06 19.88 -10.10
C GLU A 235 -15.43 18.89 -9.12
N LEU A 236 -14.09 18.92 -8.96
CA LEU A 236 -13.44 18.18 -7.89
C LEU A 236 -13.59 18.85 -6.51
N SER A 237 -13.92 20.14 -6.49
CA SER A 237 -14.13 20.90 -5.24
C SER A 237 -15.27 20.38 -4.37
N CYS A 238 -16.23 19.64 -4.93
CA CYS A 238 -17.27 18.98 -4.14
C CYS A 238 -16.76 17.84 -3.26
N PHE A 239 -15.53 17.36 -3.49
CA PHE A 239 -14.82 16.38 -2.65
C PHE A 239 -13.86 17.04 -1.64
N ASP A 240 -13.75 18.38 -1.66
CA ASP A 240 -12.90 19.15 -0.76
C ASP A 240 -13.72 19.71 0.42
N THR A 241 -14.43 18.85 1.13
CA THR A 241 -15.20 19.23 2.32
C THR A 241 -14.67 18.49 3.55
N TYR A 242 -14.72 19.16 4.70
CA TYR A 242 -14.21 18.60 5.95
C TYR A 242 -15.01 17.36 6.37
N GLU A 243 -16.33 17.41 6.36
CA GLU A 243 -17.20 16.32 6.81
C GLU A 243 -16.98 15.04 5.97
N LEU A 244 -16.90 15.17 4.65
CA LEU A 244 -16.64 14.03 3.78
C LEU A 244 -15.25 13.43 4.04
N ALA A 245 -14.22 14.28 4.12
CA ALA A 245 -12.86 13.84 4.36
C ALA A 245 -12.71 13.16 5.73
N ASN A 246 -13.33 13.73 6.77
CA ASN A 246 -13.29 13.19 8.12
C ASN A 246 -13.97 11.81 8.20
N ASN A 247 -15.17 11.66 7.61
CA ASN A 247 -15.86 10.37 7.56
C ASN A 247 -15.06 9.32 6.79
N CYS A 248 -14.43 9.68 5.66
CA CYS A 248 -13.62 8.76 4.90
C CYS A 248 -12.30 8.40 5.61
N ALA A 249 -11.66 9.37 6.27
CA ALA A 249 -10.43 9.12 7.02
C ALA A 249 -10.62 8.12 8.17
N GLN A 250 -11.76 8.19 8.86
CA GLN A 250 -12.10 7.33 10.00
C GLN A 250 -12.86 6.05 9.61
N PHE A 251 -13.14 5.85 8.33
CA PHE A 251 -13.89 4.67 7.89
C PHE A 251 -13.06 3.39 8.13
N PRO A 252 -13.65 2.32 8.70
CA PRO A 252 -12.90 1.13 9.14
C PRO A 252 -12.43 0.21 8.00
N LEU A 253 -12.86 0.44 6.77
CA LEU A 253 -12.38 -0.28 5.59
C LEU A 253 -11.47 0.61 4.74
N PRO A 254 -10.46 0.03 4.06
CA PRO A 254 -9.62 0.79 3.14
C PRO A 254 -10.47 1.38 2.01
N ILE A 255 -10.26 2.67 1.73
CA ILE A 255 -10.95 3.39 0.67
C ILE A 255 -9.99 3.62 -0.49
N ILE A 256 -10.41 3.24 -1.69
CA ILE A 256 -9.72 3.57 -2.94
C ILE A 256 -10.51 4.66 -3.63
N THR A 257 -9.86 5.76 -4.02
CA THR A 257 -10.47 6.81 -4.82
C THR A 257 -10.01 6.73 -6.27
N GLY A 258 -10.93 6.91 -7.20
CA GLY A 258 -10.68 6.99 -8.63
C GLY A 258 -11.47 8.15 -9.24
N LEU A 259 -11.21 9.37 -8.75
CA LEU A 259 -11.98 10.57 -9.06
C LEU A 259 -11.53 11.28 -10.34
N GLY A 260 -10.33 10.99 -10.83
CA GLY A 260 -9.77 11.54 -12.08
C GLY A 260 -9.03 12.86 -11.85
N HIS A 261 -7.92 13.00 -12.49
CA HIS A 261 -7.04 14.06 -12.96
C HIS A 261 -5.62 14.10 -12.36
N ARG A 262 -4.69 14.44 -13.27
CA ARG A 262 -3.25 14.49 -13.00
C ARG A 262 -2.80 15.76 -12.26
N ARG A 263 -3.65 16.79 -12.18
CA ARG A 263 -3.22 18.12 -11.71
C ARG A 263 -3.78 18.53 -10.35
N ASP A 264 -4.95 18.00 -9.97
CA ASP A 264 -5.63 18.44 -8.76
C ASP A 264 -6.05 17.21 -7.94
N GLU A 265 -5.29 16.92 -6.91
CA GLU A 265 -5.60 15.91 -5.90
C GLU A 265 -6.64 16.50 -4.93
N SER A 266 -7.79 15.88 -4.73
CA SER A 266 -8.80 16.35 -3.77
C SER A 266 -8.41 16.06 -2.33
N VAL A 267 -9.07 16.72 -1.35
CA VAL A 267 -8.87 16.38 0.07
C VAL A 267 -9.27 14.92 0.33
N LEU A 268 -10.30 14.44 -0.34
CA LEU A 268 -10.72 13.04 -0.27
C LEU A 268 -9.61 12.08 -0.74
N ASP A 269 -8.87 12.42 -1.80
CA ASP A 269 -7.73 11.62 -2.27
C ASP A 269 -6.59 11.59 -1.24
N ILE A 270 -6.40 12.70 -0.52
CA ILE A 270 -5.37 12.80 0.52
C ILE A 270 -5.68 11.89 1.71
N VAL A 271 -6.92 11.75 2.13
CA VAL A 271 -7.30 10.95 3.30
C VAL A 271 -7.55 9.49 2.97
N ALA A 272 -7.85 9.16 1.73
CA ALA A 272 -8.11 7.79 1.29
C ALA A 272 -6.87 6.90 1.46
N HIS A 273 -7.09 5.59 1.63
CA HIS A 273 -6.02 4.60 1.69
C HIS A 273 -5.14 4.63 0.44
N THR A 274 -5.77 4.63 -0.73
CA THR A 274 -5.07 4.68 -2.01
C THR A 274 -5.85 5.55 -2.99
N SER A 275 -5.17 6.52 -3.60
CA SER A 275 -5.73 7.35 -4.67
C SER A 275 -5.18 6.92 -6.02
N VAL A 276 -6.06 6.73 -6.99
CA VAL A 276 -5.73 6.41 -8.38
C VAL A 276 -6.45 7.37 -9.32
N LYS A 277 -5.94 7.47 -10.55
CA LYS A 277 -6.38 8.53 -11.48
C LYS A 277 -7.72 8.25 -12.15
N THR A 278 -8.09 6.99 -12.33
CA THR A 278 -9.27 6.60 -13.11
C THR A 278 -9.96 5.40 -12.49
N PRO A 279 -11.26 5.22 -12.79
CA PRO A 279 -11.98 4.01 -12.39
C PRO A 279 -11.29 2.72 -12.86
N THR A 280 -10.76 2.70 -14.08
CA THR A 280 -10.02 1.56 -14.62
C THR A 280 -8.74 1.28 -13.85
N ALA A 281 -8.01 2.32 -13.42
CA ALA A 281 -6.82 2.15 -12.57
C ALA A 281 -7.18 1.60 -11.18
N ALA A 282 -8.37 1.91 -10.64
CA ALA A 282 -8.85 1.31 -9.40
C ALA A 282 -9.13 -0.19 -9.58
N ALA A 283 -9.71 -0.59 -10.70
CA ALA A 283 -9.90 -2.00 -11.04
C ALA A 283 -8.57 -2.74 -11.22
N GLU A 284 -7.61 -2.14 -11.93
CA GLU A 284 -6.26 -2.70 -12.11
C GLU A 284 -5.53 -2.90 -10.77
N LEU A 285 -5.66 -1.96 -9.84
CA LEU A 285 -5.06 -2.08 -8.50
C LEU A 285 -5.60 -3.33 -7.77
N LEU A 286 -6.92 -3.57 -7.81
CA LEU A 286 -7.53 -4.75 -7.21
C LEU A 286 -7.06 -6.05 -7.88
N VAL A 287 -7.02 -6.08 -9.22
CA VAL A 287 -6.53 -7.24 -9.99
C VAL A 287 -5.05 -7.51 -9.68
N HIS A 288 -4.20 -6.47 -9.62
CA HIS A 288 -2.79 -6.62 -9.29
C HIS A 288 -2.56 -7.13 -7.86
N SER A 289 -3.38 -6.69 -6.89
CA SER A 289 -3.33 -7.20 -5.53
C SER A 289 -3.60 -8.72 -5.48
N MET A 290 -4.64 -9.19 -6.17
CA MET A 290 -4.94 -10.61 -6.30
C MET A 290 -3.82 -11.38 -7.01
N LEU A 291 -3.27 -10.81 -8.09
CA LEU A 291 -2.17 -11.42 -8.85
C LEU A 291 -0.91 -11.59 -8.00
N ALA A 292 -0.57 -10.59 -7.19
CA ALA A 292 0.57 -10.66 -6.29
C ALA A 292 0.43 -11.83 -5.29
N GLN A 293 -0.77 -12.06 -4.75
CA GLN A 293 -1.02 -13.18 -3.86
C GLN A 293 -0.97 -14.53 -4.57
N ALA A 294 -1.50 -14.60 -5.81
CA ALA A 294 -1.41 -15.81 -6.62
C ALA A 294 0.05 -16.16 -6.97
N GLN A 295 0.87 -15.18 -7.32
CA GLN A 295 2.29 -15.35 -7.58
C GLN A 295 3.04 -15.79 -6.32
N TRP A 296 2.81 -15.13 -5.18
CA TRP A 296 3.40 -15.53 -3.92
C TRP A 296 3.09 -16.99 -3.57
N LEU A 297 1.84 -17.43 -3.75
CA LEU A 297 1.44 -18.82 -3.51
C LEU A 297 2.17 -19.80 -4.44
N ALA A 298 2.31 -19.45 -5.72
CA ALA A 298 3.05 -20.24 -6.68
C ALA A 298 4.54 -20.36 -6.31
N ASP A 299 5.16 -19.27 -5.89
CA ASP A 299 6.55 -19.24 -5.44
C ASP A 299 6.78 -20.11 -4.19
N VAL A 300 5.87 -20.03 -3.22
CA VAL A 300 5.89 -20.89 -2.03
C VAL A 300 5.77 -22.37 -2.43
N GLN A 301 4.84 -22.69 -3.32
CA GLN A 301 4.67 -24.05 -3.82
C GLN A 301 5.93 -24.58 -4.50
N GLN A 302 6.56 -23.80 -5.37
CA GLN A 302 7.82 -24.16 -6.02
C GLN A 302 8.96 -24.31 -5.02
N GLY A 303 9.04 -23.41 -4.04
CA GLY A 303 10.01 -23.47 -2.95
C GLY A 303 9.92 -24.75 -2.14
N VAL A 304 8.70 -25.13 -1.75
CA VAL A 304 8.47 -26.40 -1.02
C VAL A 304 8.90 -27.60 -1.84
N VAL A 305 8.53 -27.67 -3.13
CA VAL A 305 8.94 -28.76 -4.03
C VAL A 305 10.46 -28.84 -4.17
N ALA A 306 11.13 -27.70 -4.33
CA ALA A 306 12.57 -27.61 -4.43
C ALA A 306 13.27 -28.10 -3.14
N LEU A 307 12.79 -27.66 -1.97
CA LEU A 307 13.33 -28.09 -0.67
C LEU A 307 13.19 -29.61 -0.47
N VAL A 308 12.04 -30.18 -0.81
CA VAL A 308 11.81 -31.63 -0.73
C VAL A 308 12.74 -32.39 -1.67
N ARG A 309 12.88 -31.97 -2.93
CA ARG A 309 13.80 -32.59 -3.88
C ARG A 309 15.23 -32.53 -3.39
N ASN A 310 15.71 -31.37 -2.97
CA ASN A 310 17.06 -31.21 -2.45
C ASN A 310 17.31 -32.12 -1.24
N ARG A 311 16.35 -32.26 -0.35
CA ARG A 311 16.47 -33.16 0.81
C ARG A 311 16.54 -34.62 0.39
N VAL A 312 15.67 -35.04 -0.51
CA VAL A 312 15.67 -36.43 -1.05
C VAL A 312 16.99 -36.74 -1.74
N ASP A 313 17.49 -35.82 -2.58
CA ASP A 313 18.74 -36.01 -3.32
C ASP A 313 19.95 -36.05 -2.33
N ALA A 314 19.98 -35.20 -1.33
CA ALA A 314 21.01 -35.23 -0.29
C ALA A 314 21.03 -36.59 0.44
N GLU A 315 19.87 -37.12 0.82
CA GLU A 315 19.82 -38.46 1.45
C GLU A 315 20.18 -39.60 0.49
N LYS A 316 19.83 -39.50 -0.80
CA LYS A 316 20.27 -40.44 -1.82
C LYS A 316 21.81 -40.43 -1.97
N TYR A 317 22.42 -39.25 -2.07
CA TYR A 317 23.88 -39.13 -2.12
C TYR A 317 24.56 -39.70 -0.88
N ARG A 318 23.98 -39.46 0.29
CA ARG A 318 24.46 -40.02 1.56
C ARG A 318 24.40 -41.54 1.55
N LEU A 319 23.29 -42.12 1.11
CA LEU A 319 23.16 -43.58 0.95
C LEU A 319 24.15 -44.13 -0.05
N GLN A 320 24.30 -43.54 -1.23
CA GLN A 320 25.28 -43.97 -2.20
C GLN A 320 26.71 -43.92 -1.64
N SER A 321 27.08 -42.87 -0.94
CA SER A 321 28.37 -42.76 -0.26
C SER A 321 28.59 -43.87 0.75
N LEU A 322 27.57 -44.20 1.53
CA LEU A 322 27.66 -45.32 2.50
C LEU A 322 27.80 -46.68 1.78
N VAL A 323 27.05 -46.92 0.71
CA VAL A 323 27.14 -48.13 -0.11
C VAL A 323 28.54 -48.33 -0.67
N GLN A 324 29.24 -47.28 -1.07
CA GLN A 324 30.61 -47.32 -1.58
C GLN A 324 31.64 -47.45 -0.45
N ARG A 325 31.47 -46.77 0.67
CA ARG A 325 32.45 -46.73 1.77
C ARG A 325 32.44 -47.97 2.65
N ILE A 326 31.30 -48.59 2.89
CA ILE A 326 31.18 -49.77 3.74
C ILE A 326 32.03 -50.93 3.20
N PRO A 327 31.95 -51.36 1.95
CA PRO A 327 32.79 -52.43 1.40
C PRO A 327 34.28 -52.14 1.53
N VAL A 328 34.71 -50.93 1.22
CA VAL A 328 36.11 -50.51 1.32
C VAL A 328 36.60 -50.55 2.78
N ALA A 329 35.81 -49.99 3.71
CA ALA A 329 36.16 -50.03 5.14
C ALA A 329 36.23 -51.45 5.66
N THR A 330 35.30 -52.31 5.24
CA THR A 330 35.25 -53.71 5.62
C THR A 330 36.48 -54.46 5.06
N ALA A 331 36.83 -54.24 3.79
CA ALA A 331 38.01 -54.85 3.20
C ALA A 331 39.30 -54.43 3.93
N LEU A 332 39.49 -53.16 4.22
CA LEU A 332 40.64 -52.64 4.94
C LEU A 332 40.70 -53.22 6.38
N PHE A 333 39.56 -53.30 7.03
CA PHE A 333 39.49 -53.92 8.38
C PHE A 333 39.88 -55.40 8.35
N MET A 334 39.36 -56.16 7.40
CA MET A 334 39.70 -57.58 7.24
C MET A 334 41.19 -57.77 6.88
N GLN A 335 41.72 -56.95 5.96
CA GLN A 335 43.13 -56.95 5.60
C GLN A 335 44.05 -56.69 6.82
N ALA A 336 43.70 -55.69 7.62
CA ALA A 336 44.43 -55.39 8.86
C ALA A 336 44.40 -56.57 9.85
N ARG A 337 43.27 -57.27 9.95
CA ARG A 337 43.15 -58.49 10.81
C ARG A 337 43.93 -59.64 10.26
N HIS A 338 43.88 -59.88 8.94
CA HIS A 338 44.71 -60.91 8.32
C HIS A 338 46.19 -60.63 8.53
N HIS A 339 46.64 -59.40 8.28
CA HIS A 339 48.02 -59.00 8.51
C HIS A 339 48.49 -59.29 9.97
N LYS A 340 47.62 -58.98 10.94
CA LYS A 340 47.91 -59.26 12.33
C LYS A 340 48.03 -60.78 12.61
N LEU A 341 47.18 -61.62 12.00
CA LEU A 341 47.25 -63.06 12.10
C LEU A 341 48.53 -63.58 11.47
N ASP A 342 48.90 -63.10 10.27
CA ASP A 342 50.14 -63.49 9.62
C ASP A 342 51.39 -63.16 10.43
N LEU A 343 51.39 -61.99 11.08
CA LEU A 343 52.45 -61.61 12.02
C LEU A 343 52.53 -62.61 13.20
N CYS A 344 51.39 -62.92 13.82
CA CYS A 344 51.33 -63.90 14.90
C CYS A 344 51.84 -65.28 14.43
N GLN A 345 51.40 -65.71 13.25
CA GLN A 345 51.87 -66.96 12.66
C GLN A 345 53.40 -66.96 12.48
N LYS A 346 53.93 -65.87 11.87
CA LYS A 346 55.38 -65.71 11.70
C LYS A 346 56.15 -65.76 13.07
N TYR A 347 55.59 -65.15 14.10
CA TYR A 347 56.18 -65.22 15.43
C TYR A 347 56.19 -66.67 16.01
N ILE A 348 55.08 -67.39 15.85
CA ILE A 348 54.98 -68.77 16.26
C ILE A 348 55.98 -69.60 15.49
N ASP A 349 56.02 -69.53 14.16
CA ASP A 349 56.92 -70.24 13.28
C ASP A 349 58.40 -69.93 13.61
N ALA A 350 58.69 -68.63 13.86
CA ALA A 350 60.05 -68.21 14.24
C ALA A 350 60.49 -68.76 15.64
N SER A 351 59.55 -68.93 16.50
CA SER A 351 59.80 -69.45 17.90
C SER A 351 59.66 -70.97 18.02
N SER A 352 59.37 -71.66 16.90
CA SER A 352 59.20 -73.12 16.90
C SER A 352 60.51 -73.78 17.26
N PRO A 353 60.48 -74.66 18.24
CA PRO A 353 61.68 -75.46 18.60
C PRO A 353 62.26 -76.20 17.44
N GLU A 354 61.42 -76.71 16.55
CA GLU A 354 61.87 -77.50 15.40
C GLU A 354 62.73 -76.62 14.45
N ARG A 355 62.34 -75.34 14.22
CA ARG A 355 63.10 -74.41 13.36
C ARG A 355 64.42 -74.00 14.04
N ILE A 356 64.40 -73.81 15.35
CA ILE A 356 65.61 -73.51 16.14
C ILE A 356 66.62 -74.70 16.02
N LEU A 357 66.12 -75.90 16.14
CA LEU A 357 66.94 -77.10 15.98
C LEU A 357 67.45 -77.24 14.53
N ALA A 358 66.64 -76.95 13.51
CA ALA A 358 67.06 -77.01 12.08
C ALA A 358 68.14 -75.95 11.76
N LEU A 359 68.25 -74.84 12.45
CA LEU A 359 69.31 -73.85 12.35
C LEU A 359 70.64 -74.26 12.95
N GLY A 360 70.76 -75.54 13.46
CA GLY A 360 71.96 -76.04 14.03
C GLY A 360 72.11 -75.84 15.54
N TYR A 361 71.06 -75.24 16.20
CA TYR A 361 71.04 -75.19 17.64
C TYR A 361 70.64 -76.53 18.23
N SER A 362 70.96 -76.73 19.44
CA SER A 362 70.56 -77.91 20.19
C SER A 362 69.92 -77.57 21.53
N ILE A 363 69.02 -78.41 21.98
CA ILE A 363 68.41 -78.27 23.30
C ILE A 363 68.94 -79.37 24.19
N THR A 364 69.77 -78.98 25.13
CA THR A 364 70.35 -79.92 26.08
C THR A 364 69.44 -79.98 27.31
N ARG A 365 69.14 -81.22 27.77
CA ARG A 365 68.35 -81.50 29.01
C ARG A 365 69.10 -82.34 29.99
N VAL A 366 68.96 -82.01 31.28
CA VAL A 366 69.42 -82.84 32.38
C VAL A 366 68.18 -83.24 33.22
N ASN A 367 68.00 -84.50 33.43
CA ASN A 367 66.83 -85.03 34.13
C ASN A 367 65.50 -84.54 33.61
N GLY A 368 65.39 -84.38 32.24
CA GLY A 368 64.17 -83.93 31.56
C GLY A 368 64.00 -82.38 31.50
N LYS A 369 64.77 -81.59 32.24
CA LYS A 369 64.75 -80.13 32.23
C LYS A 369 65.77 -79.54 31.29
N ALA A 370 65.38 -78.57 30.49
CA ALA A 370 66.28 -77.85 29.54
C ALA A 370 67.36 -77.11 30.38
N VAL A 371 68.59 -77.25 30.01
CA VAL A 371 69.73 -76.51 30.54
C VAL A 371 69.75 -75.11 29.98
N ARG A 372 69.61 -74.13 30.82
CA ARG A 372 69.59 -72.71 30.42
C ARG A 372 70.86 -71.98 30.79
N SER A 373 71.53 -72.48 31.85
CA SER A 373 72.78 -71.89 32.29
C SER A 373 73.81 -73.04 32.55
N ILE A 374 75.09 -72.72 32.43
CA ILE A 374 76.15 -73.62 32.75
C ILE A 374 76.09 -74.11 34.21
N ASP A 375 75.44 -73.34 35.06
CA ASP A 375 75.23 -73.67 36.47
C ASP A 375 74.22 -74.79 36.71
N ASP A 376 73.33 -75.08 35.67
CA ASP A 376 72.32 -76.17 35.75
C ASP A 376 72.91 -77.55 35.52
N ILE A 377 74.22 -77.69 35.20
CA ILE A 377 74.90 -79.00 35.01
C ILE A 377 76.13 -79.15 35.90
N MET A 378 76.42 -80.42 36.26
CA MET A 378 77.63 -80.75 36.99
C MET A 378 78.50 -81.80 36.23
N PRO A 379 79.84 -81.79 36.43
CA PRO A 379 80.66 -82.82 35.89
C PRO A 379 80.20 -84.21 36.36
N GLY A 380 79.98 -85.10 35.46
CA GLY A 380 79.41 -86.40 35.70
C GLY A 380 77.98 -86.62 35.35
N ASP A 381 77.21 -85.54 35.10
CA ASP A 381 75.79 -85.60 34.70
C ASP A 381 75.61 -86.18 33.28
N ASN A 382 74.59 -87.01 33.16
CA ASN A 382 74.14 -87.45 31.81
C ASN A 382 73.20 -86.47 31.25
N VAL A 383 73.54 -85.89 30.13
CA VAL A 383 72.71 -84.92 29.41
C VAL A 383 72.19 -85.54 28.10
N VAL A 384 70.94 -85.23 27.82
CA VAL A 384 70.28 -85.59 26.54
C VAL A 384 70.25 -84.33 25.70
N THR A 385 70.87 -84.32 24.53
CA THR A 385 70.89 -83.22 23.60
C THR A 385 70.04 -83.63 22.45
N THR A 386 68.95 -82.81 22.25
CA THR A 386 68.03 -82.89 21.08
C THR A 386 68.57 -81.99 20.00
N VAL A 387 68.78 -82.55 18.82
CA VAL A 387 69.16 -81.87 17.59
C VAL A 387 68.13 -82.12 16.48
N ALA A 388 68.22 -81.38 15.33
CA ALA A 388 67.35 -81.68 14.22
C ALA A 388 67.40 -83.16 13.83
N GLY A 389 66.28 -83.87 13.87
CA GLY A 389 66.16 -85.27 13.45
C GLY A 389 66.45 -86.31 14.49
N GLY A 390 66.87 -85.97 15.76
CA GLY A 390 67.09 -86.97 16.79
C GLY A 390 67.68 -86.44 18.08
N GLU A 391 67.90 -87.43 19.01
CA GLU A 391 68.51 -87.17 20.31
C GLU A 391 69.71 -88.05 20.59
N PHE A 392 70.73 -87.53 21.23
CA PHE A 392 71.83 -88.33 21.72
C PHE A 392 72.18 -88.03 23.16
N ALA A 393 72.58 -89.01 23.86
CA ALA A 393 73.01 -88.87 25.19
C ALA A 393 74.55 -88.68 25.28
N SER A 394 74.98 -87.78 26.19
CA SER A 394 76.41 -87.55 26.45
C SER A 394 76.60 -87.27 27.94
N LYS A 395 77.83 -87.43 28.38
CA LYS A 395 78.19 -87.23 29.80
C LYS A 395 79.08 -86.00 29.92
N VAL A 396 78.70 -85.12 30.85
CA VAL A 396 79.46 -83.90 31.11
C VAL A 396 80.78 -84.28 31.73
N ILE A 397 81.91 -84.01 31.08
CA ILE A 397 83.22 -84.32 31.61
C ILE A 397 83.71 -83.15 32.46
N ASP A 398 83.57 -81.93 31.98
CA ASP A 398 84.05 -80.75 32.68
C ASP A 398 83.13 -79.56 32.31
N LYS A 399 83.11 -78.48 33.12
CA LYS A 399 82.37 -77.27 32.88
C LYS A 399 83.25 -76.06 33.07
N ASN A 400 83.30 -75.23 32.04
CA ASN A 400 83.99 -73.97 32.09
C ASN A 400 83.03 -72.83 31.87
N LYS A 401 83.02 -71.78 32.72
CA LYS A 401 82.23 -70.61 32.57
C LYS A 401 83.02 -69.61 31.75
N ILE A 402 82.44 -69.12 30.65
CA ILE A 402 83.00 -68.11 29.76
C ILE A 402 82.64 -66.72 30.29
#